data_b4a7166e8e562dcc155711178f4d3ce8
#
_entry.id   b4a7166e8e562dcc155711178f4d3ce8
#
_cell.length_a   1.000
_cell.length_b   1.000
_cell.length_c   1.000
_cell.angle_alpha   90.00
_cell.angle_beta   90.00
_cell.angle_gamma   90.00
#
_symmetry.space_group_name_H-M   'P 1'
#
loop_
_entity.id
_entity.type
_entity.pdbx_description
1 polymer ?
#
loop_
_entity_poly.entity_id
_entity_poly.type
_entity_poly.pdbx_seq_one_letter_code
_entity_poly.pdbx_strand_id
1 'polypeptide(L)'
;KDSHPMDVLRTAISSLSSFDEDREDFSEEAIIRKGIRLTSQVPIIVMAHNRMRKGLDPIESSNELSHAANFLYMLEGEEPSKDTARLMDIDFVVHADHGCNASAFTTRVVTGTNADFYGAITAGIAALSGPSHGGAAEGVMELAKDVGSADNAANHVKNLLANRERVMGFGHRVYKAADPRAKHLKEGVKNLSEEKGETEWYDILLAVQEAMTPYARRGIHANVDFFAGAVYYLLGIPSDLFVPIFAVGRIPGWTIQILEQMRHNILIRPLLQYTGERSKEYI
;
A
#
# COMPACT_ATOMS: atom_id res chain seq x y z
N LYS A 1 -1.59 -9.38 20.23
CA LYS A 1 -1.29 -10.40 19.21
C LYS A 1 -2.42 -10.54 18.19
N ASP A 2 -3.68 -10.41 18.60
CA ASP A 2 -4.86 -10.71 17.78
C ASP A 2 -5.40 -9.50 17.01
N SER A 3 -4.77 -8.34 17.16
CA SER A 3 -5.17 -7.12 16.44
C SER A 3 -4.70 -7.16 14.99
N HIS A 4 -5.52 -6.59 14.10
CA HIS A 4 -5.17 -6.46 12.69
C HIS A 4 -3.87 -5.64 12.52
N PRO A 5 -2.92 -6.01 11.63
CA PRO A 5 -1.65 -5.32 11.47
C PRO A 5 -1.76 -3.81 11.20
N MET A 6 -2.78 -3.38 10.45
CA MET A 6 -3.03 -1.94 10.22
C MET A 6 -3.46 -1.19 11.48
N ASP A 7 -4.17 -1.84 12.40
CA ASP A 7 -4.56 -1.21 13.67
C ASP A 7 -3.36 -1.05 14.60
N VAL A 8 -2.48 -2.06 14.62
CA VAL A 8 -1.22 -2.01 15.35
C VAL A 8 -0.31 -0.92 14.78
N LEU A 9 -0.15 -0.87 13.45
CA LEU A 9 0.66 0.15 12.80
C LEU A 9 0.15 1.56 13.10
N ARG A 10 -1.15 1.80 12.94
CA ARG A 10 -1.78 3.09 13.24
C ARG A 10 -1.55 3.53 14.68
N THR A 11 -1.71 2.61 15.63
CA THR A 11 -1.51 2.87 17.05
C THR A 11 -0.05 3.17 17.35
N ALA A 12 0.87 2.37 16.83
CA ALA A 12 2.31 2.56 17.03
C ALA A 12 2.78 3.92 16.51
N ILE A 13 2.38 4.30 15.28
CA ILE A 13 2.77 5.60 14.71
C ILE A 13 2.24 6.75 15.55
N SER A 14 0.97 6.69 15.99
CA SER A 14 0.41 7.72 16.88
C SER A 14 1.20 7.83 18.19
N SER A 15 1.62 6.70 18.75
CA SER A 15 2.39 6.66 20.00
C SER A 15 3.81 7.23 19.83
N LEU A 16 4.44 7.07 18.66
CA LEU A 16 5.80 7.58 18.40
C LEU A 16 5.90 9.10 18.57
N SER A 17 4.82 9.84 18.38
CA SER A 17 4.80 11.29 18.61
C SER A 17 5.21 11.70 20.03
N SER A 18 4.91 10.84 21.01
CA SER A 18 5.25 11.10 22.42
C SER A 18 6.73 10.92 22.75
N PHE A 19 7.49 10.31 21.86
CA PHE A 19 8.91 10.01 22.00
C PHE A 19 9.79 10.84 21.07
N ASP A 20 9.20 11.73 20.24
CA ASP A 20 9.94 12.55 19.31
C ASP A 20 10.19 13.95 19.90
N GLU A 21 11.44 14.25 20.20
CA GLU A 21 11.86 15.55 20.69
C GLU A 21 11.60 16.68 19.67
N ASP A 22 11.63 16.35 18.37
CA ASP A 22 11.34 17.27 17.27
C ASP A 22 9.81 17.45 17.01
N ARG A 23 8.93 16.85 17.81
CA ARG A 23 7.47 16.82 17.51
C ARG A 23 6.90 18.20 17.18
N GLU A 24 7.27 19.21 17.94
CA GLU A 24 6.77 20.59 17.79
C GLU A 24 7.59 21.43 16.78
N ASP A 25 8.62 20.88 16.15
CA ASP A 25 9.36 21.55 15.10
C ASP A 25 8.68 21.30 13.74
N PHE A 26 8.14 22.36 13.14
CA PHE A 26 7.46 22.34 11.85
C PHE A 26 8.34 22.86 10.70
N SER A 27 9.66 23.02 10.91
CA SER A 27 10.58 23.35 9.82
C SER A 27 10.62 22.24 8.76
N GLU A 28 10.91 22.60 7.50
CA GLU A 28 11.02 21.61 6.41
C GLU A 28 12.06 20.55 6.74
N GLU A 29 13.18 20.94 7.31
CA GLU A 29 14.26 20.06 7.74
C GLU A 29 13.79 19.05 8.81
N ALA A 30 13.00 19.50 9.79
CA ALA A 30 12.47 18.62 10.82
C ALA A 30 11.45 17.63 10.24
N ILE A 31 10.59 18.05 9.34
CA ILE A 31 9.64 17.16 8.65
C ILE A 31 10.38 16.12 7.82
N ILE A 32 11.44 16.48 7.11
CA ILE A 32 12.28 15.55 6.36
C ILE A 32 12.93 14.52 7.31
N ARG A 33 13.52 14.97 8.43
CA ARG A 33 14.10 14.07 9.43
C ARG A 33 13.08 13.08 9.99
N LYS A 34 11.88 13.56 10.34
CA LYS A 34 10.76 12.73 10.80
C LYS A 34 10.33 11.70 9.74
N GLY A 35 10.22 12.14 8.48
CA GLY A 35 9.88 11.26 7.36
C GLY A 35 10.91 10.15 7.13
N ILE A 36 12.21 10.48 7.16
CA ILE A 36 13.29 9.51 7.05
C ILE A 36 13.24 8.53 8.23
N ARG A 37 13.06 9.05 9.45
CA ARG A 37 12.93 8.24 10.67
C ARG A 37 11.76 7.25 10.57
N LEU A 38 10.57 7.71 10.18
CA LEU A 38 9.42 6.83 10.01
C LEU A 38 9.59 5.83 8.87
N THR A 39 10.24 6.22 7.76
CA THR A 39 10.56 5.29 6.67
C THR A 39 11.36 4.10 7.19
N SER A 40 12.29 4.32 8.13
CA SER A 40 13.06 3.24 8.74
C SER A 40 12.29 2.47 9.82
N GLN A 41 11.43 3.12 10.61
CA GLN A 41 10.73 2.53 11.75
C GLN A 41 9.50 1.70 11.34
N VAL A 42 8.79 2.11 10.28
CA VAL A 42 7.56 1.44 9.87
C VAL A 42 7.78 -0.03 9.49
N PRO A 43 8.80 -0.42 8.70
CA PRO A 43 9.12 -1.82 8.46
C PRO A 43 9.36 -2.62 9.74
N ILE A 44 10.09 -2.03 10.71
CA ILE A 44 10.40 -2.67 11.98
C ILE A 44 9.10 -2.97 12.74
N ILE A 45 8.18 -2.00 12.83
CA ILE A 45 6.90 -2.17 13.51
C ILE A 45 6.08 -3.29 12.85
N VAL A 46 5.98 -3.29 11.52
CA VAL A 46 5.21 -4.29 10.76
C VAL A 46 5.79 -5.69 10.96
N MET A 47 7.11 -5.84 10.84
CA MET A 47 7.77 -7.14 10.97
C MET A 47 7.80 -7.64 12.41
N ALA A 48 8.06 -6.76 13.38
CA ALA A 48 8.00 -7.12 14.80
C ALA A 48 6.60 -7.64 15.17
N HIS A 49 5.54 -6.95 14.78
CA HIS A 49 4.17 -7.42 14.99
C HIS A 49 3.91 -8.77 14.33
N ASN A 50 4.33 -8.96 13.06
CA ASN A 50 4.16 -10.22 12.35
C ASN A 50 4.84 -11.40 13.05
N ARG A 51 6.03 -11.20 13.57
CA ARG A 51 6.76 -12.23 14.33
C ARG A 51 6.11 -12.51 15.69
N MET A 52 5.81 -11.46 16.46
CA MET A 52 5.19 -11.60 17.79
C MET A 52 3.82 -12.30 17.73
N ARG A 53 3.00 -12.08 16.72
CA ARG A 53 1.72 -12.80 16.60
C ARG A 53 1.90 -14.29 16.30
N LYS A 54 3.02 -14.67 15.64
CA LYS A 54 3.44 -16.06 15.42
C LYS A 54 4.15 -16.68 16.65
N GLY A 55 4.32 -15.93 17.74
CA GLY A 55 5.03 -16.38 18.94
C GLY A 55 6.55 -16.36 18.80
N LEU A 56 7.08 -15.66 17.82
CA LEU A 56 8.51 -15.50 17.55
C LEU A 56 9.01 -14.15 18.07
N ASP A 57 10.28 -14.07 18.44
CA ASP A 57 10.92 -12.83 18.80
C ASP A 57 11.14 -11.94 17.56
N PRO A 58 11.00 -10.60 17.68
CA PRO A 58 11.39 -9.68 16.62
C PRO A 58 12.86 -9.84 16.24
N ILE A 59 13.17 -9.66 14.95
CA ILE A 59 14.54 -9.62 14.45
C ILE A 59 14.97 -8.15 14.37
N GLU A 60 16.15 -7.84 14.91
CA GLU A 60 16.72 -6.50 14.79
C GLU A 60 17.14 -6.22 13.34
N SER A 61 16.98 -4.98 12.91
CA SER A 61 17.44 -4.56 11.59
C SER A 61 18.97 -4.53 11.52
N SER A 62 19.53 -4.91 10.37
CA SER A 62 20.96 -4.87 10.12
C SER A 62 21.37 -3.52 9.52
N ASN A 63 22.50 -2.96 9.95
CA ASN A 63 23.07 -1.76 9.35
C ASN A 63 23.79 -2.02 8.02
N GLU A 64 24.02 -3.30 7.69
CA GLU A 64 24.71 -3.72 6.46
C GLU A 64 23.76 -3.92 5.28
N LEU A 65 22.46 -4.01 5.54
CA LEU A 65 21.45 -4.31 4.52
C LEU A 65 20.74 -3.03 4.03
N SER A 66 20.38 -3.02 2.74
CA SER A 66 19.51 -2.00 2.19
C SER A 66 18.12 -2.04 2.82
N HIS A 67 17.33 -0.99 2.62
CA HIS A 67 15.97 -0.89 3.19
C HIS A 67 15.09 -2.09 2.84
N ALA A 68 15.02 -2.47 1.56
CA ALA A 68 14.24 -3.61 1.11
C ALA A 68 14.81 -4.96 1.58
N ALA A 69 16.13 -5.12 1.55
CA ALA A 69 16.78 -6.32 2.07
C ALA A 69 16.54 -6.48 3.57
N ASN A 70 16.62 -5.40 4.34
CA ASN A 70 16.33 -5.39 5.78
C ASN A 70 14.87 -5.79 6.08
N PHE A 71 13.92 -5.27 5.31
CA PHE A 71 12.51 -5.64 5.43
C PHE A 71 12.31 -7.16 5.30
N LEU A 72 12.91 -7.77 4.27
CA LEU A 72 12.82 -9.21 4.03
C LEU A 72 13.61 -10.02 5.08
N TYR A 73 14.77 -9.53 5.49
CA TYR A 73 15.56 -10.14 6.56
C TYR A 73 14.76 -10.19 7.89
N MET A 74 14.10 -9.12 8.26
CA MET A 74 13.25 -9.09 9.46
C MET A 74 12.01 -9.99 9.35
N LEU A 75 11.58 -10.33 8.15
CA LEU A 75 10.48 -11.28 7.91
C LEU A 75 10.90 -12.72 8.22
N GLU A 76 12.00 -13.18 7.62
CA GLU A 76 12.41 -14.59 7.60
C GLU A 76 13.59 -14.92 8.51
N GLY A 77 14.45 -13.94 8.82
CA GLY A 77 15.69 -14.14 9.57
C GLY A 77 16.89 -14.52 8.71
N GLU A 78 16.71 -14.57 7.40
CA GLU A 78 17.76 -14.87 6.42
C GLU A 78 17.90 -13.72 5.43
N GLU A 79 19.14 -13.47 4.96
CA GLU A 79 19.37 -12.44 3.96
C GLU A 79 18.73 -12.87 2.63
N PRO A 80 17.93 -12.00 2.00
CA PRO A 80 17.34 -12.31 0.72
C PRO A 80 18.38 -12.33 -0.41
N SER A 81 18.06 -13.00 -1.52
CA SER A 81 18.85 -12.85 -2.75
C SER A 81 18.88 -11.38 -3.21
N LYS A 82 19.90 -11.00 -3.96
CA LYS A 82 20.00 -9.64 -4.51
C LYS A 82 18.81 -9.29 -5.41
N ASP A 83 18.34 -10.27 -6.17
CA ASP A 83 17.21 -10.08 -7.11
C ASP A 83 15.90 -9.92 -6.37
N THR A 84 15.67 -10.71 -5.32
CA THR A 84 14.50 -10.59 -4.44
C THR A 84 14.50 -9.26 -3.69
N ALA A 85 15.64 -8.85 -3.13
CA ALA A 85 15.78 -7.54 -2.49
C ALA A 85 15.53 -6.39 -3.48
N ARG A 86 16.05 -6.52 -4.71
CA ARG A 86 15.82 -5.54 -5.78
C ARG A 86 14.36 -5.44 -6.21
N LEU A 87 13.67 -6.58 -6.31
CA LEU A 87 12.24 -6.59 -6.63
C LEU A 87 11.43 -5.87 -5.54
N MET A 88 11.71 -6.12 -4.27
CA MET A 88 11.04 -5.45 -3.16
C MET A 88 11.37 -3.94 -3.11
N ASP A 89 12.59 -3.55 -3.47
CA ASP A 89 12.99 -2.15 -3.60
C ASP A 89 12.20 -1.44 -4.71
N ILE A 90 12.03 -2.10 -5.86
CA ILE A 90 11.16 -1.61 -6.95
C ILE A 90 9.73 -1.44 -6.46
N ASP A 91 9.20 -2.42 -5.73
CA ASP A 91 7.86 -2.35 -5.16
C ASP A 91 7.69 -1.12 -4.25
N PHE A 92 8.59 -0.90 -3.31
CA PHE A 92 8.56 0.29 -2.45
C PHE A 92 8.63 1.59 -3.25
N VAL A 93 9.48 1.66 -4.26
CA VAL A 93 9.64 2.86 -5.10
C VAL A 93 8.36 3.15 -5.90
N VAL A 94 7.73 2.15 -6.53
CA VAL A 94 6.51 2.37 -7.32
C VAL A 94 5.28 2.67 -6.45
N HIS A 95 5.33 2.33 -5.17
CA HIS A 95 4.30 2.66 -4.19
C HIS A 95 4.57 3.97 -3.43
N ALA A 96 5.78 4.57 -3.54
CA ALA A 96 6.20 5.69 -2.70
C ALA A 96 5.25 6.91 -2.81
N ASP A 97 4.84 7.30 -3.99
CA ASP A 97 3.86 8.36 -4.18
C ASP A 97 2.92 8.09 -5.37
N HIS A 98 1.74 8.64 -5.29
CA HIS A 98 0.75 8.62 -6.38
C HIS A 98 -0.15 9.86 -6.34
N GLY A 99 0.46 11.03 -6.22
CA GLY A 99 -0.23 12.31 -6.15
C GLY A 99 -1.26 12.36 -5.02
N CYS A 100 -2.32 13.14 -5.22
CA CYS A 100 -3.35 13.38 -4.21
C CYS A 100 -4.40 12.24 -4.16
N ASN A 101 -3.95 10.99 -3.92
CA ASN A 101 -4.85 9.87 -3.64
C ASN A 101 -5.55 10.04 -2.28
N ALA A 102 -6.48 9.14 -1.92
CA ALA A 102 -7.31 9.29 -0.74
C ALA A 102 -6.49 9.45 0.56
N SER A 103 -5.48 8.62 0.79
CA SER A 103 -4.64 8.72 2.00
C SER A 103 -3.74 9.96 1.98
N ALA A 104 -3.14 10.30 0.83
CA ALA A 104 -2.36 11.53 0.69
C ALA A 104 -3.22 12.79 0.87
N PHE A 105 -4.46 12.78 0.35
CA PHE A 105 -5.40 13.87 0.60
C PHE A 105 -5.75 13.99 2.08
N THR A 106 -5.93 12.86 2.77
CA THR A 106 -6.21 12.85 4.21
C THR A 106 -5.04 13.42 5.00
N THR A 107 -3.79 13.08 4.66
CA THR A 107 -2.62 13.72 5.31
C THR A 107 -2.60 15.23 5.09
N ARG A 108 -2.92 15.72 3.89
CA ARG A 108 -3.02 17.15 3.58
C ARG A 108 -4.12 17.84 4.39
N VAL A 109 -5.29 17.20 4.54
CA VAL A 109 -6.40 17.76 5.33
C VAL A 109 -5.97 17.95 6.79
N VAL A 110 -5.32 16.95 7.37
CA VAL A 110 -4.83 17.03 8.76
C VAL A 110 -3.70 18.07 8.87
N THR A 111 -2.75 18.07 7.95
CA THR A 111 -1.69 19.11 7.89
C THR A 111 -2.28 20.52 7.78
N GLY A 112 -3.36 20.68 7.01
CA GLY A 112 -4.08 21.94 6.85
C GLY A 112 -4.62 22.52 8.16
N THR A 113 -4.79 21.72 9.20
CA THR A 113 -5.19 22.14 10.55
C THR A 113 -4.02 22.58 11.44
N ASN A 114 -2.77 22.51 10.95
CA ASN A 114 -1.53 22.64 11.73
C ASN A 114 -1.36 21.55 12.79
N ALA A 115 -1.95 20.36 12.61
CA ALA A 115 -1.67 19.20 13.44
C ALA A 115 -0.23 18.70 13.19
N ASP A 116 0.32 17.98 14.16
CA ASP A 116 1.68 17.43 14.07
C ASP A 116 1.84 16.39 12.95
N PHE A 117 3.10 16.15 12.56
CA PHE A 117 3.47 15.22 11.49
C PHE A 117 2.91 13.81 11.71
N TYR A 118 3.01 13.29 12.93
CA TYR A 118 2.54 11.92 13.26
C TYR A 118 1.03 11.81 13.19
N GLY A 119 0.30 12.86 13.58
CA GLY A 119 -1.15 12.94 13.42
C GLY A 119 -1.57 12.87 11.97
N ALA A 120 -0.87 13.57 11.07
CA ALA A 120 -1.11 13.54 9.64
C ALA A 120 -0.82 12.14 9.03
N ILE A 121 0.31 11.52 9.38
CA ILE A 121 0.66 10.16 8.93
C ILE A 121 -0.34 9.13 9.48
N THR A 122 -0.73 9.21 10.75
CA THR A 122 -1.74 8.33 11.36
C THR A 122 -3.07 8.37 10.60
N ALA A 123 -3.51 9.56 10.21
CA ALA A 123 -4.70 9.73 9.40
C ALA A 123 -4.55 9.15 7.98
N GLY A 124 -3.38 9.28 7.37
CA GLY A 124 -3.03 8.63 6.10
C GLY A 124 -3.12 7.11 6.19
N ILE A 125 -2.57 6.51 7.26
CA ILE A 125 -2.66 5.07 7.52
C ILE A 125 -4.12 4.64 7.70
N ALA A 126 -4.91 5.41 8.46
CA ALA A 126 -6.34 5.13 8.64
C ALA A 126 -7.11 5.15 7.32
N ALA A 127 -6.83 6.11 6.43
CA ALA A 127 -7.45 6.16 5.11
C ALA A 127 -6.97 5.00 4.20
N LEU A 128 -5.71 4.60 4.30
CA LEU A 128 -5.15 3.49 3.52
C LEU A 128 -5.77 2.14 3.92
N SER A 129 -6.11 1.94 5.19
CA SER A 129 -6.71 0.69 5.68
C SER A 129 -8.10 0.39 5.13
N GLY A 130 -8.75 1.37 4.48
CA GLY A 130 -10.07 1.17 3.90
C GLY A 130 -10.05 0.24 2.68
N PRO A 131 -11.01 -0.70 2.55
CA PRO A 131 -11.01 -1.70 1.48
C PRO A 131 -11.14 -1.09 0.08
N SER A 132 -11.63 0.14 -0.03
CA SER A 132 -11.69 0.88 -1.31
C SER A 132 -10.37 1.55 -1.71
N HIS A 133 -9.33 1.45 -0.89
CA HIS A 133 -8.02 2.07 -1.13
C HIS A 133 -6.89 1.04 -1.12
N GLY A 134 -6.52 0.47 0.03
CA GLY A 134 -5.35 -0.40 0.15
C GLY A 134 -5.60 -1.89 -0.15
N GLY A 135 -6.84 -2.36 -0.17
CA GLY A 135 -7.17 -3.78 -0.25
C GLY A 135 -7.06 -4.45 -1.63
N ALA A 136 -6.60 -3.73 -2.66
CA ALA A 136 -6.64 -4.26 -4.03
C ALA A 136 -5.65 -5.42 -4.25
N ALA A 137 -4.46 -5.37 -3.68
CA ALA A 137 -3.43 -6.41 -3.84
C ALA A 137 -3.86 -7.75 -3.19
N GLU A 138 -4.51 -7.70 -2.02
CA GLU A 138 -5.10 -8.87 -1.37
C GLU A 138 -6.16 -9.51 -2.26
N GLY A 139 -7.11 -8.71 -2.76
CA GLY A 139 -8.17 -9.18 -3.64
C GLY A 139 -7.68 -9.74 -4.97
N VAL A 140 -6.50 -9.37 -5.45
CA VAL A 140 -5.88 -10.00 -6.64
C VAL A 140 -5.48 -11.44 -6.35
N MET A 141 -4.90 -11.71 -5.18
CA MET A 141 -4.50 -13.09 -4.85
C MET A 141 -5.71 -13.97 -4.52
N GLU A 142 -6.77 -13.41 -3.94
CA GLU A 142 -8.05 -14.11 -3.81
C GLU A 142 -8.61 -14.47 -5.18
N LEU A 143 -8.66 -13.50 -6.12
CA LEU A 143 -9.06 -13.75 -7.49
C LEU A 143 -8.22 -14.88 -8.14
N ALA A 144 -6.89 -14.84 -7.99
CA ALA A 144 -6.03 -15.87 -8.58
C ALA A 144 -6.30 -17.26 -8.01
N LYS A 145 -6.56 -17.37 -6.70
CA LYS A 145 -6.95 -18.61 -6.04
C LYS A 145 -8.31 -19.13 -6.52
N ASP A 146 -9.29 -18.24 -6.68
CA ASP A 146 -10.63 -18.57 -7.17
C ASP A 146 -10.61 -19.02 -8.64
N VAL A 147 -9.74 -18.45 -9.46
CA VAL A 147 -9.48 -18.89 -10.85
C VAL A 147 -8.91 -20.31 -10.86
N GLY A 148 -7.97 -20.60 -9.97
CA GLY A 148 -7.37 -21.91 -9.73
C GLY A 148 -6.45 -22.45 -10.83
N SER A 149 -6.65 -22.10 -12.11
CA SER A 149 -5.75 -22.42 -13.21
C SER A 149 -5.89 -21.42 -14.36
N ALA A 150 -4.84 -21.27 -15.18
CA ALA A 150 -4.83 -20.38 -16.34
C ALA A 150 -5.99 -20.68 -17.31
N ASP A 151 -6.31 -21.94 -17.51
CA ASP A 151 -7.39 -22.39 -18.41
C ASP A 151 -8.78 -21.88 -17.98
N ASN A 152 -8.98 -21.69 -16.68
CA ASN A 152 -10.26 -21.21 -16.13
C ASN A 152 -10.42 -19.68 -16.22
N ALA A 153 -9.35 -18.94 -16.41
CA ALA A 153 -9.32 -17.48 -16.28
C ALA A 153 -10.36 -16.77 -17.15
N ALA A 154 -10.48 -17.15 -18.41
CA ALA A 154 -11.43 -16.54 -19.34
C ALA A 154 -12.89 -16.71 -18.90
N ASN A 155 -13.26 -17.91 -18.44
CA ASN A 155 -14.61 -18.20 -17.96
C ASN A 155 -14.89 -17.50 -16.63
N HIS A 156 -13.93 -17.49 -15.72
CA HIS A 156 -14.05 -16.84 -14.42
C HIS A 156 -14.26 -15.32 -14.58
N VAL A 157 -13.41 -14.65 -15.37
CA VAL A 157 -13.54 -13.22 -15.68
C VAL A 157 -14.89 -12.91 -16.34
N LYS A 158 -15.31 -13.73 -17.29
CA LYS A 158 -16.63 -13.57 -17.94
C LYS A 158 -17.77 -13.65 -16.94
N ASN A 159 -17.73 -14.55 -15.98
CA ASN A 159 -18.76 -14.70 -14.95
C ASN A 159 -18.80 -13.52 -13.99
N LEU A 160 -17.64 -13.04 -13.49
CA LEU A 160 -17.55 -11.84 -12.67
C LEU A 160 -18.20 -10.65 -13.37
N LEU A 161 -17.84 -10.41 -14.62
CA LEU A 161 -18.37 -9.28 -15.39
C LEU A 161 -19.85 -9.40 -15.70
N ALA A 162 -20.38 -10.61 -15.95
CA ALA A 162 -21.79 -10.86 -16.13
C ALA A 162 -22.59 -10.55 -14.85
N ASN A 163 -22.03 -10.85 -13.70
CA ASN A 163 -22.60 -10.52 -12.38
C ASN A 163 -22.37 -9.07 -11.95
N ARG A 164 -21.71 -8.23 -12.78
CA ARG A 164 -21.31 -6.86 -12.45
C ARG A 164 -20.33 -6.76 -11.29
N GLU A 165 -19.59 -7.82 -11.06
CA GLU A 165 -18.52 -7.88 -10.07
C GLU A 165 -17.23 -7.28 -10.64
N ARG A 166 -16.33 -6.85 -9.75
CA ARG A 166 -15.04 -6.27 -10.15
C ARG A 166 -14.01 -7.37 -10.37
N VAL A 167 -13.22 -7.23 -11.43
CA VAL A 167 -11.98 -7.99 -11.57
C VAL A 167 -10.90 -7.22 -10.82
N MET A 168 -10.42 -7.77 -9.70
CA MET A 168 -9.46 -7.08 -8.84
C MET A 168 -8.14 -6.85 -9.56
N GLY A 169 -7.46 -5.74 -9.24
CA GLY A 169 -6.23 -5.32 -9.91
C GLY A 169 -6.44 -4.68 -11.29
N PHE A 170 -7.69 -4.43 -11.72
CA PHE A 170 -8.00 -3.77 -12.98
C PHE A 170 -8.74 -2.44 -12.78
N GLY A 171 -8.37 -1.49 -13.65
CA GLY A 171 -8.92 -0.13 -13.63
C GLY A 171 -8.15 0.78 -12.69
N HIS A 172 -8.26 2.07 -12.96
CA HIS A 172 -7.61 3.11 -12.19
C HIS A 172 -8.43 4.40 -12.21
N ARG A 173 -8.42 5.14 -11.11
CA ARG A 173 -9.18 6.40 -11.04
C ARG A 173 -8.63 7.46 -11.98
N VAL A 174 -7.31 7.51 -12.13
CA VAL A 174 -6.58 8.51 -12.93
C VAL A 174 -6.19 7.95 -14.30
N TYR A 175 -5.49 6.81 -14.33
CA TYR A 175 -5.01 6.23 -15.58
C TYR A 175 -6.15 5.64 -16.41
N LYS A 176 -6.19 6.02 -17.69
CA LYS A 176 -7.06 5.44 -18.73
C LYS A 176 -6.26 4.65 -19.75
N ALA A 177 -4.95 4.53 -19.53
CA ALA A 177 -3.99 3.70 -20.25
C ALA A 177 -3.35 2.72 -19.26
N ALA A 178 -2.43 1.88 -19.73
CA ALA A 178 -1.69 0.95 -18.88
C ALA A 178 -0.97 1.71 -17.75
N ASP A 179 -1.10 1.19 -16.53
CA ASP A 179 -0.41 1.75 -15.36
C ASP A 179 1.11 1.57 -15.55
N PRO A 180 1.89 2.66 -15.60
CA PRO A 180 3.33 2.57 -15.86
C PRO A 180 4.09 1.82 -14.76
N ARG A 181 3.52 1.70 -13.56
CA ARG A 181 4.12 1.01 -12.42
C ARG A 181 4.03 -0.51 -12.56
N ALA A 182 2.91 -1.02 -13.08
CA ALA A 182 2.63 -2.45 -13.19
C ALA A 182 3.69 -3.21 -14.00
N LYS A 183 4.24 -2.59 -15.06
CA LYS A 183 5.27 -3.23 -15.90
C LYS A 183 6.57 -3.55 -15.13
N HIS A 184 6.91 -2.74 -14.11
CA HIS A 184 8.14 -2.92 -13.35
C HIS A 184 8.07 -4.13 -12.41
N LEU A 185 6.88 -4.51 -11.96
CA LEU A 185 6.66 -5.69 -11.13
C LEU A 185 6.45 -6.96 -11.94
N LYS A 186 5.89 -6.86 -13.15
CA LYS A 186 5.53 -8.01 -13.99
C LYS A 186 6.70 -8.96 -14.24
N GLU A 187 7.85 -8.42 -14.64
CA GLU A 187 9.05 -9.22 -14.91
C GLU A 187 9.59 -9.83 -13.62
N GLY A 188 9.57 -9.05 -12.52
CA GLY A 188 9.97 -9.53 -11.21
C GLY A 188 9.13 -10.69 -10.70
N VAL A 189 7.80 -10.66 -10.87
CA VAL A 189 6.90 -11.76 -10.53
C VAL A 189 7.25 -13.01 -11.33
N LYS A 190 7.53 -12.87 -12.65
CA LYS A 190 7.96 -13.98 -13.48
C LYS A 190 9.20 -14.65 -12.92
N ASN A 191 10.27 -13.86 -12.73
CA ASN A 191 11.55 -14.39 -12.27
C ASN A 191 11.44 -15.04 -10.87
N LEU A 192 10.70 -14.38 -9.96
CA LEU A 192 10.47 -14.90 -8.61
C LEU A 192 9.66 -16.20 -8.63
N SER A 193 8.64 -16.32 -9.49
CA SER A 193 7.84 -17.52 -9.62
C SER A 193 8.65 -18.70 -10.18
N GLU A 194 9.56 -18.44 -11.14
CA GLU A 194 10.50 -19.43 -11.67
C GLU A 194 11.51 -19.86 -10.58
N GLU A 195 12.07 -18.92 -9.82
CA GLU A 195 12.99 -19.20 -8.70
C GLU A 195 12.35 -20.08 -7.63
N LYS A 196 11.07 -19.82 -7.31
CA LYS A 196 10.31 -20.58 -6.30
C LYS A 196 9.73 -21.88 -6.84
N GLY A 197 9.72 -22.11 -8.15
CA GLY A 197 9.04 -23.25 -8.77
C GLY A 197 7.51 -23.17 -8.72
N GLU A 198 6.95 -21.96 -8.58
CA GLU A 198 5.52 -21.66 -8.43
C GLU A 198 5.00 -20.82 -9.60
N THR A 199 5.32 -21.23 -10.84
CA THR A 199 4.98 -20.47 -12.07
C THR A 199 3.49 -20.37 -12.33
N GLU A 200 2.69 -21.24 -11.76
CA GLU A 200 1.24 -21.27 -11.91
C GLU A 200 0.56 -19.93 -11.58
N TRP A 201 1.04 -19.22 -10.56
CA TRP A 201 0.48 -17.94 -10.17
C TRP A 201 0.71 -16.87 -11.25
N TYR A 202 1.91 -16.85 -11.82
CA TYR A 202 2.21 -15.94 -12.93
C TYR A 202 1.37 -16.27 -14.16
N ASP A 203 1.22 -17.55 -14.49
CA ASP A 203 0.43 -18.03 -15.63
C ASP A 203 -1.06 -17.67 -15.48
N ILE A 204 -1.62 -17.83 -14.27
CA ILE A 204 -3.00 -17.42 -13.97
C ILE A 204 -3.15 -15.91 -14.17
N LEU A 205 -2.23 -15.09 -13.64
CA LEU A 205 -2.30 -13.64 -13.81
C LEU A 205 -2.21 -13.23 -15.27
N LEU A 206 -1.34 -13.87 -16.07
CA LEU A 206 -1.27 -13.61 -17.50
C LEU A 206 -2.57 -13.93 -18.22
N ALA A 207 -3.18 -15.08 -17.90
CA ALA A 207 -4.44 -15.50 -18.50
C ALA A 207 -5.61 -14.57 -18.11
N VAL A 208 -5.65 -14.10 -16.86
CA VAL A 208 -6.61 -13.07 -16.42
C VAL A 208 -6.36 -11.75 -17.15
N GLN A 209 -5.10 -11.33 -17.31
CA GLN A 209 -4.76 -10.11 -18.06
C GLN A 209 -5.19 -10.22 -19.54
N GLU A 210 -5.01 -11.37 -20.16
CA GLU A 210 -5.45 -11.64 -21.54
C GLU A 210 -6.98 -11.58 -21.65
N ALA A 211 -7.71 -12.24 -20.74
CA ALA A 211 -9.17 -12.21 -20.68
C ALA A 211 -9.73 -10.77 -20.53
N MET A 212 -8.99 -9.88 -19.89
CA MET A 212 -9.34 -8.47 -19.72
C MET A 212 -8.95 -7.56 -20.90
N THR A 213 -8.18 -8.03 -21.86
CA THR A 213 -7.71 -7.26 -23.03
C THR A 213 -8.84 -6.54 -23.80
N PRO A 214 -10.03 -7.15 -24.03
CA PRO A 214 -11.13 -6.47 -24.72
C PRO A 214 -11.61 -5.18 -24.03
N TYR A 215 -11.39 -5.08 -22.70
CA TYR A 215 -11.83 -3.96 -21.87
C TYR A 215 -10.79 -2.81 -21.85
N ALA A 216 -9.59 -3.03 -22.35
CA ALA A 216 -8.54 -2.02 -22.47
C ALA A 216 -9.01 -0.79 -23.27
N ARG A 217 -9.85 -0.99 -24.28
CA ARG A 217 -10.46 0.09 -25.09
C ARG A 217 -11.35 1.02 -24.25
N ARG A 218 -11.80 0.58 -23.07
CA ARG A 218 -12.58 1.38 -22.11
C ARG A 218 -11.70 2.00 -21.02
N GLY A 219 -10.38 1.93 -21.16
CA GLY A 219 -9.42 2.42 -20.17
C GLY A 219 -9.30 1.51 -18.93
N ILE A 220 -9.67 0.22 -19.05
CA ILE A 220 -9.57 -0.75 -17.95
C ILE A 220 -8.34 -1.62 -18.21
N HIS A 221 -7.25 -1.30 -17.52
CA HIS A 221 -5.96 -1.98 -17.61
C HIS A 221 -5.56 -2.50 -16.23
N ALA A 222 -4.63 -3.47 -16.19
CA ALA A 222 -4.00 -3.89 -14.95
C ALA A 222 -3.30 -2.69 -14.28
N ASN A 223 -3.52 -2.52 -12.98
CA ASN A 223 -2.86 -1.53 -12.15
C ASN A 223 -1.67 -2.15 -11.38
N VAL A 224 -0.98 -1.37 -10.56
CA VAL A 224 0.20 -1.82 -9.82
C VAL A 224 -0.12 -2.98 -8.88
N ASP A 225 -1.29 -2.97 -8.23
CA ASP A 225 -1.70 -3.99 -7.25
C ASP A 225 -1.81 -5.38 -7.88
N PHE A 226 -2.07 -5.46 -9.21
CA PHE A 226 -2.24 -6.71 -9.93
C PHE A 226 -0.98 -7.60 -9.89
N PHE A 227 0.21 -7.02 -9.86
CA PHE A 227 1.45 -7.78 -9.72
C PHE A 227 2.03 -7.71 -8.31
N ALA A 228 1.80 -6.62 -7.56
CA ALA A 228 2.29 -6.48 -6.19
C ALA A 228 1.78 -7.61 -5.27
N GLY A 229 0.49 -7.96 -5.37
CA GLY A 229 -0.08 -9.07 -4.60
C GLY A 229 0.64 -10.40 -4.83
N ALA A 230 1.03 -10.68 -6.08
CA ALA A 230 1.79 -11.89 -6.40
C ALA A 230 3.23 -11.84 -5.87
N VAL A 231 3.90 -10.68 -5.89
CA VAL A 231 5.22 -10.53 -5.25
C VAL A 231 5.12 -10.92 -3.78
N TYR A 232 4.17 -10.34 -3.05
CA TYR A 232 4.02 -10.59 -1.61
C TYR A 232 3.67 -12.06 -1.32
N TYR A 233 2.78 -12.63 -2.11
CA TYR A 233 2.39 -14.02 -1.96
C TYR A 233 3.55 -15.01 -2.17
N LEU A 234 4.30 -14.84 -3.27
CA LEU A 234 5.48 -15.66 -3.58
C LEU A 234 6.62 -15.49 -2.56
N LEU A 235 6.66 -14.37 -1.85
CA LEU A 235 7.57 -14.15 -0.72
C LEU A 235 7.05 -14.73 0.59
N GLY A 236 5.94 -15.48 0.59
CA GLY A 236 5.37 -16.07 1.80
C GLY A 236 4.77 -15.07 2.80
N ILE A 237 4.50 -13.85 2.34
CA ILE A 237 3.94 -12.80 3.17
C ILE A 237 2.45 -13.06 3.38
N PRO A 238 1.94 -13.08 4.61
CA PRO A 238 0.51 -13.19 4.89
C PRO A 238 -0.30 -12.06 4.26
N SER A 239 -1.49 -12.37 3.72
CA SER A 239 -2.31 -11.40 2.97
C SER A 239 -2.71 -10.18 3.79
N ASP A 240 -2.92 -10.32 5.09
CA ASP A 240 -3.23 -9.21 6.01
C ASP A 240 -2.07 -8.22 6.23
N LEU A 241 -0.86 -8.55 5.72
CA LEU A 241 0.28 -7.64 5.68
C LEU A 241 0.41 -6.85 4.37
N PHE A 242 -0.38 -7.14 3.33
CA PHE A 242 -0.24 -6.46 2.03
C PHE A 242 -0.48 -4.95 2.14
N VAL A 243 -1.52 -4.54 2.87
CA VAL A 243 -1.78 -3.12 3.13
C VAL A 243 -0.72 -2.47 4.04
N PRO A 244 -0.25 -3.08 5.14
CA PRO A 244 0.92 -2.62 5.88
C PRO A 244 2.17 -2.42 5.03
N ILE A 245 2.47 -3.33 4.10
CA ILE A 245 3.62 -3.21 3.18
C ILE A 245 3.44 -2.01 2.25
N PHE A 246 2.23 -1.82 1.73
CA PHE A 246 1.90 -0.62 0.98
C PHE A 246 2.19 0.65 1.80
N ALA A 247 1.84 0.67 3.11
CA ALA A 247 2.16 1.78 4.00
C ALA A 247 3.67 1.99 4.15
N VAL A 248 4.48 0.91 4.26
CA VAL A 248 5.95 0.99 4.29
C VAL A 248 6.46 1.79 3.09
N GLY A 249 6.06 1.42 1.87
CA GLY A 249 6.45 2.13 0.66
C GLY A 249 5.93 3.57 0.60
N ARG A 250 4.77 3.87 1.22
CA ARG A 250 4.07 5.14 1.08
C ARG A 250 4.50 6.24 2.07
N ILE A 251 5.21 5.93 3.15
CA ILE A 251 5.68 6.95 4.13
C ILE A 251 6.43 8.11 3.45
N PRO A 252 7.40 7.87 2.53
CA PRO A 252 8.08 8.98 1.85
C PRO A 252 7.11 9.90 1.08
N GLY A 253 6.14 9.32 0.38
CA GLY A 253 5.16 10.08 -0.37
C GLY A 253 4.27 10.93 0.52
N TRP A 254 3.75 10.38 1.61
CA TRP A 254 2.99 11.18 2.59
C TRP A 254 3.84 12.30 3.19
N THR A 255 5.12 12.05 3.46
CA THR A 255 6.04 13.08 3.95
C THR A 255 6.15 14.24 2.96
N ILE A 256 6.34 13.96 1.68
CA ILE A 256 6.40 14.99 0.63
C ILE A 256 5.07 15.73 0.48
N GLN A 257 3.94 15.02 0.56
CA GLN A 257 2.60 15.61 0.51
C GLN A 257 2.34 16.56 1.69
N ILE A 258 2.84 16.22 2.89
CA ILE A 258 2.80 17.08 4.07
C ILE A 258 3.66 18.33 3.86
N LEU A 259 4.91 18.16 3.40
CA LEU A 259 5.82 19.27 3.11
C LEU A 259 5.23 20.25 2.08
N GLU A 260 4.67 19.72 1.00
CA GLU A 260 4.05 20.54 -0.04
C GLU A 260 2.85 21.32 0.49
N GLN A 261 2.02 20.68 1.35
CA GLN A 261 0.89 21.34 1.99
C GLN A 261 1.35 22.46 2.93
N MET A 262 2.39 22.24 3.71
CA MET A 262 2.91 23.21 4.69
C MET A 262 3.47 24.48 4.04
N ARG A 263 4.09 24.37 2.85
CA ARG A 263 4.66 25.52 2.13
C ARG A 263 3.65 26.61 1.81
N HIS A 264 2.40 26.25 1.57
CA HIS A 264 1.29 27.14 1.29
C HIS A 264 0.05 26.70 2.05
N ASN A 265 0.19 26.58 3.38
CA ASN A 265 -0.83 25.94 4.19
C ASN A 265 -2.12 26.75 4.26
N ILE A 266 -3.22 26.05 4.00
CA ILE A 266 -4.57 26.54 4.21
C ILE A 266 -5.40 25.47 4.89
N LEU A 267 -6.37 25.88 5.69
CA LEU A 267 -7.38 24.96 6.21
C LEU A 267 -8.26 24.44 5.06
N ILE A 268 -8.18 23.15 4.77
CA ILE A 268 -9.01 22.52 3.74
C ILE A 268 -10.41 22.29 4.29
N ARG A 269 -11.34 23.14 3.86
CA ARG A 269 -12.75 23.09 4.29
C ARG A 269 -13.69 23.25 3.10
N PRO A 270 -14.22 22.14 2.55
CA PRO A 270 -15.21 22.23 1.48
C PRO A 270 -16.44 23.01 1.89
N LEU A 271 -16.98 23.80 0.95
CA LEU A 271 -18.25 24.48 1.13
C LEU A 271 -19.38 23.51 0.75
N LEU A 272 -20.43 23.51 1.54
CA LEU A 272 -21.61 22.66 1.34
C LEU A 272 -22.83 23.51 1.04
N GLN A 273 -23.68 23.01 0.16
CA GLN A 273 -25.01 23.54 -0.06
C GLN A 273 -26.00 22.78 0.82
N TYR A 274 -26.70 23.48 1.71
CA TYR A 274 -27.76 22.88 2.50
C TYR A 274 -28.98 22.57 1.62
N THR A 275 -29.42 21.32 1.60
CA THR A 275 -30.54 20.84 0.82
C THR A 275 -31.76 20.44 1.68
N GLY A 276 -31.69 20.58 3.00
CA GLY A 276 -32.80 20.30 3.92
C GLY A 276 -33.81 21.43 4.02
N GLU A 277 -34.84 21.21 4.82
CA GLU A 277 -35.89 22.23 5.13
C GLU A 277 -35.23 23.41 5.85
N ARG A 278 -35.58 24.61 5.38
CA ARG A 278 -35.19 25.87 6.01
C ARG A 278 -36.27 26.34 6.98
N SER A 279 -35.85 27.13 7.97
CA SER A 279 -36.76 27.76 8.92
C SER A 279 -37.57 26.79 9.80
N LYS A 280 -36.98 25.65 10.16
CA LYS A 280 -37.56 24.80 11.22
C LYS A 280 -37.43 25.50 12.56
N GLU A 281 -38.53 25.53 13.29
CA GLU A 281 -38.54 25.99 14.68
C GLU A 281 -37.88 24.92 15.57
N TYR A 282 -37.08 25.39 16.54
CA TYR A 282 -36.54 24.51 17.57
C TYR A 282 -37.66 24.17 18.55
N ILE A 283 -37.98 22.87 18.66
CA ILE A 283 -39.00 22.34 19.59
C ILE A 283 -38.30 21.89 20.86
#